data_f77c1a9ae1d9f5345a6e194567e39332
#
_entry.id   f77c1a9ae1d9f5345a6e194567e39332
#
_cell.length_a   1.000
_cell.length_b   1.000
_cell.length_c   1.000
_cell.angle_alpha   90.00
_cell.angle_beta   90.00
_cell.angle_gamma   90.00
#
_symmetry.space_group_name_H-M   'P 1'
#
loop_
_entity.id
_entity.type
_entity.pdbx_description
1 polymer ?
#
loop_
_entity_poly.entity_id
_entity_poly.type
_entity_poly.pdbx_seq_one_letter_code
_entity_poly.pdbx_strand_id
1 'polypeptide(L)'
;MILYLHGFASGPTSRKAQFFRSCFAKLGIPLEIPDLTEGDFEHMTISRQLDIIRRMVGDRKVSFIGSSLGGYLAAAYAARYPGPQRLVLL
;
A
#
# COMPACT_ATOMS: atom_id res chain seq x y z
N MET A 1 7.17 -4.25 8.77
CA MET A 1 6.41 -4.47 7.52
C MET A 1 6.40 -3.20 6.70
N ILE A 2 6.69 -3.30 5.42
CA ILE A 2 6.62 -2.16 4.51
C ILE A 2 5.67 -2.51 3.37
N LEU A 3 4.66 -1.67 3.15
CA LEU A 3 3.69 -1.84 2.07
C LEU A 3 3.79 -0.70 1.07
N TYR A 4 3.77 -1.04 -0.21
CA TYR A 4 3.61 -0.08 -1.29
C TYR A 4 2.16 -0.07 -1.73
N LEU A 5 1.52 1.10 -1.69
CA LEU A 5 0.12 1.27 -2.08
C LEU A 5 0.06 1.93 -3.44
N HIS A 6 -0.40 1.18 -4.45
CA HIS A 6 -0.43 1.66 -5.83
C HIS A 6 -1.54 2.68 -6.07
N GLY A 7 -1.42 3.43 -7.19
CA GLY A 7 -2.36 4.48 -7.52
C GLY A 7 -3.60 3.97 -8.25
N PHE A 8 -4.47 4.92 -8.57
CA PHE A 8 -5.68 4.68 -9.34
C PHE A 8 -5.34 4.11 -10.72
N ALA A 9 -6.12 3.12 -11.17
CA ALA A 9 -5.91 2.42 -12.44
C ALA A 9 -4.52 1.78 -12.57
N SER A 10 -3.79 1.66 -11.47
CA SER A 10 -2.50 0.99 -11.39
C SER A 10 -2.69 -0.34 -10.68
N GLY A 11 -1.62 -1.10 -10.49
CA GLY A 11 -1.66 -2.38 -9.81
C GLY A 11 -0.30 -2.79 -9.28
N PRO A 12 -0.22 -3.98 -8.66
CA PRO A 12 1.03 -4.45 -8.06
C PRO A 12 2.17 -4.62 -9.07
N THR A 13 1.84 -4.77 -10.34
CA THR A 13 2.84 -4.97 -11.41
C THR A 13 3.30 -3.68 -12.06
N SER A 14 2.88 -2.50 -11.57
CA SER A 14 3.31 -1.23 -12.12
C SER A 14 4.84 -1.09 -12.07
N ARG A 15 5.40 -0.32 -13.01
CA ARG A 15 6.85 -0.10 -13.06
C ARG A 15 7.38 0.52 -11.79
N LYS A 16 6.66 1.50 -11.24
CA LYS A 16 7.07 2.18 -10.01
C LYS A 16 7.09 1.21 -8.83
N ALA A 17 6.04 0.39 -8.69
CA ALA A 17 5.97 -0.59 -7.62
C ALA A 17 7.12 -1.60 -7.73
N GLN A 18 7.38 -2.12 -8.93
CA GLN A 18 8.45 -3.09 -9.14
C GLN A 18 9.82 -2.47 -8.95
N PHE A 19 10.00 -1.20 -9.31
CA PHE A 19 11.25 -0.48 -9.07
C PHE A 19 11.56 -0.42 -7.57
N PHE A 20 10.60 0.01 -6.77
CA PHE A 20 10.80 0.07 -5.31
C PHE A 20 11.03 -1.31 -4.72
N ARG A 21 10.30 -2.31 -5.19
CA ARG A 21 10.50 -3.69 -4.74
C ARG A 21 11.94 -4.14 -4.98
N SER A 22 12.48 -3.87 -6.16
CA SER A 22 13.86 -4.23 -6.50
C SER A 22 14.87 -3.50 -5.64
N CYS A 23 14.66 -2.21 -5.40
CA CYS A 23 15.57 -1.41 -4.56
C CYS A 23 15.61 -1.96 -3.12
N PHE A 24 14.46 -2.24 -2.54
CA PHE A 24 14.40 -2.80 -1.19
C PHE A 24 14.97 -4.20 -1.12
N ALA A 25 14.75 -5.01 -2.16
CA ALA A 25 15.29 -6.36 -2.22
C ALA A 25 16.83 -6.36 -2.17
N LYS A 26 17.47 -5.39 -2.81
CA LYS A 26 18.94 -5.24 -2.75
C LYS A 26 19.44 -4.94 -1.35
N LEU A 27 18.60 -4.38 -0.50
CA LEU A 27 18.91 -4.07 0.88
C LEU A 27 18.48 -5.21 1.83
N GLY A 28 17.96 -6.30 1.29
CA GLY A 28 17.46 -7.41 2.10
C GLY A 28 16.15 -7.11 2.80
N ILE A 29 15.39 -6.10 2.35
CA ILE A 29 14.15 -5.68 2.96
C ILE A 29 12.99 -6.07 2.06
N PRO A 30 12.04 -6.91 2.52
CA PRO A 30 10.88 -7.26 1.72
C PRO A 30 9.91 -6.07 1.63
N LEU A 31 9.44 -5.77 0.42
CA LEU A 31 8.39 -4.81 0.16
C LEU A 31 7.17 -5.57 -0.35
N GLU A 32 6.06 -5.46 0.34
CA GLU A 32 4.81 -6.09 -0.06
C GLU A 32 3.94 -5.08 -0.82
N ILE A 33 3.31 -5.54 -1.89
CA ILE A 33 2.49 -4.69 -2.76
C ILE A 33 1.12 -5.33 -2.91
N PRO A 34 0.15 -4.96 -2.05
CA PRO A 34 -1.18 -5.55 -2.14
C PRO A 34 -1.89 -5.11 -3.42
N ASP A 35 -2.71 -5.99 -3.99
CA ASP A 35 -3.63 -5.61 -5.05
C ASP A 35 -4.84 -4.93 -4.42
N LEU A 36 -4.90 -3.61 -4.54
CA LEU A 36 -5.95 -2.81 -3.91
C LEU A 36 -7.27 -2.84 -4.68
N THR A 37 -7.33 -3.55 -5.79
CA THR A 37 -8.57 -3.75 -6.54
C THR A 37 -9.14 -5.16 -6.37
N GLU A 38 -8.32 -6.09 -5.92
CA GLU A 38 -8.66 -7.52 -5.83
C GLU A 38 -9.25 -8.06 -7.15
N GLY A 39 -8.80 -7.50 -8.29
CA GLY A 39 -9.28 -7.88 -9.60
C GLY A 39 -10.63 -7.28 -9.98
N ASP A 40 -11.21 -6.41 -9.15
CA ASP A 40 -12.52 -5.82 -9.39
C ASP A 40 -12.44 -4.30 -9.29
N PHE A 41 -11.79 -3.69 -10.27
CA PHE A 41 -11.58 -2.24 -10.31
C PHE A 41 -12.90 -1.45 -10.30
N GLU A 42 -13.92 -1.93 -11.01
CA GLU A 42 -15.18 -1.20 -11.18
C GLU A 42 -15.96 -1.03 -9.87
N HIS A 43 -15.82 -1.97 -8.95
CA HIS A 43 -16.60 -1.98 -7.71
C HIS A 43 -15.78 -1.58 -6.48
N MET A 44 -14.53 -1.13 -6.68
CA MET A 44 -13.71 -0.73 -5.55
C MET A 44 -14.13 0.60 -4.96
N THR A 45 -14.14 0.66 -3.63
CA THR A 45 -14.35 1.87 -2.85
C THR A 45 -13.17 2.09 -1.92
N ILE A 46 -13.02 3.31 -1.43
CA ILE A 46 -11.99 3.63 -0.44
C ILE A 46 -12.11 2.74 0.79
N SER A 47 -13.34 2.53 1.27
CA SER A 47 -13.58 1.67 2.44
C SER A 47 -13.11 0.24 2.21
N ARG A 48 -13.37 -0.30 1.03
CA ARG A 48 -12.94 -1.68 0.69
C ARG A 48 -11.43 -1.77 0.57
N GLN A 49 -10.80 -0.75 0.01
CA GLN A 49 -9.34 -0.71 -0.10
C GLN A 49 -8.67 -0.59 1.27
N LEU A 50 -9.21 0.23 2.15
CA LEU A 50 -8.72 0.31 3.54
C LEU A 50 -8.88 -1.02 4.27
N ASP A 51 -9.96 -1.76 3.99
CA ASP A 51 -10.19 -3.06 4.56
C ASP A 51 -9.16 -4.10 4.08
N ILE A 52 -8.81 -4.05 2.79
CA ILE A 52 -7.74 -4.91 2.25
C ILE A 52 -6.44 -4.67 3.02
N ILE A 53 -6.07 -3.40 3.20
CA ILE A 53 -4.86 -3.04 3.91
C ILE A 53 -4.94 -3.51 5.37
N ARG A 54 -6.09 -3.31 6.01
CA ARG A 54 -6.29 -3.71 7.41
C ARG A 54 -6.14 -5.22 7.61
N ARG A 55 -6.70 -6.00 6.70
CA ARG A 55 -6.57 -7.47 6.75
C ARG A 55 -5.11 -7.91 6.59
N MET A 56 -4.36 -7.21 5.76
CA MET A 56 -2.95 -7.54 5.53
C MET A 56 -2.07 -7.14 6.70
N VAL A 57 -2.28 -5.97 7.26
CA VAL A 57 -1.47 -5.43 8.35
C VAL A 57 -1.81 -6.09 9.68
N GLY A 58 -3.10 -6.26 9.98
CA GLY A 58 -3.53 -6.72 11.30
C GLY A 58 -3.06 -5.74 12.38
N ASP A 59 -2.44 -6.26 13.43
CA ASP A 59 -1.91 -5.44 14.52
C ASP A 59 -0.41 -5.19 14.41
N ARG A 60 0.19 -5.53 13.27
CA ARG A 60 1.61 -5.35 13.05
C ARG A 60 1.93 -3.88 12.82
N LYS A 61 3.14 -3.48 13.18
CA LYS A 61 3.66 -2.16 12.82
C LYS A 61 3.96 -2.13 11.33
N VAL A 62 3.63 -1.01 10.68
CA VAL A 62 3.74 -0.88 9.23
C VAL A 62 4.25 0.50 8.85
N SER A 63 5.01 0.54 7.75
CA SER A 63 5.37 1.77 7.05
C SER A 63 4.79 1.70 5.64
N PHE A 64 4.27 2.81 5.15
CA PHE A 64 3.65 2.87 3.84
C PHE A 64 4.46 3.73 2.87
N ILE A 65 4.53 3.28 1.63
CA ILE A 65 4.92 4.10 0.49
C ILE A 65 3.69 4.17 -0.39
N GLY A 66 3.09 5.35 -0.52
CA GLY A 66 1.86 5.53 -1.27
C GLY A 66 2.06 6.43 -2.47
N SER A 67 1.57 6.00 -3.63
CA SER A 67 1.64 6.76 -4.88
C SER A 67 0.24 7.18 -5.31
N SER A 68 0.01 8.48 -5.53
CA SER A 68 -1.26 9.01 -5.99
C SER A 68 -2.39 8.64 -5.02
N LEU A 69 -3.42 7.91 -5.47
CA LEU A 69 -4.48 7.40 -4.58
C LEU A 69 -3.93 6.57 -3.43
N GLY A 70 -2.85 5.82 -3.69
CA GLY A 70 -2.17 5.05 -2.63
C GLY A 70 -1.66 5.94 -1.51
N GLY A 71 -1.21 7.15 -1.82
CA GLY A 71 -0.82 8.14 -0.81
C GLY A 71 -2.00 8.57 0.05
N TYR A 72 -3.15 8.80 -0.58
CA TYR A 72 -4.38 9.10 0.15
C TYR A 72 -4.78 7.95 1.08
N LEU A 73 -4.70 6.71 0.57
CA LEU A 73 -5.05 5.53 1.37
C LEU A 73 -4.11 5.37 2.57
N ALA A 74 -2.82 5.64 2.40
CA ALA A 74 -1.86 5.59 3.50
C ALA A 74 -2.23 6.58 4.60
N ALA A 75 -2.54 7.82 4.23
CA ALA A 75 -2.93 8.86 5.18
C ALA A 75 -4.26 8.52 5.85
N ALA A 76 -5.25 8.07 5.09
CA ALA A 76 -6.56 7.70 5.62
C ALA A 76 -6.46 6.52 6.60
N TYR A 77 -5.62 5.53 6.27
CA TYR A 77 -5.39 4.40 7.17
C TYR A 77 -4.76 4.86 8.48
N ALA A 78 -3.73 5.70 8.39
CA ALA A 78 -3.03 6.21 9.58
C ALA A 78 -3.96 7.02 10.49
N ALA A 79 -4.96 7.69 9.91
CA ALA A 79 -5.94 8.44 10.69
C ALA A 79 -6.94 7.54 11.42
N ARG A 80 -7.16 6.32 10.93
CA ARG A 80 -8.18 5.41 11.48
C ARG A 80 -7.61 4.34 12.40
N TYR A 81 -6.40 3.87 12.14
CA TYR A 81 -5.85 2.69 12.80
C TYR A 81 -4.49 2.98 13.40
N PRO A 82 -4.18 2.44 14.59
CA PRO A 82 -2.83 2.49 15.13
C PRO A 82 -1.91 1.56 14.31
N GLY A 83 -0.61 1.79 14.40
CA GLY A 83 0.37 0.91 13.78
C GLY A 83 1.25 1.53 12.72
N PRO A 84 0.75 2.46 11.86
CA PRO A 84 1.63 3.12 10.91
C PRO A 84 2.74 3.89 11.60
N GLN A 85 3.98 3.64 11.19
CA GLN A 85 5.16 4.29 11.77
C GLN A 85 5.69 5.40 10.87
N ARG A 86 5.68 5.20 9.56
CA ARG A 86 6.16 6.16 8.58
C ARG A 86 5.29 6.14 7.34
N LEU A 87 5.11 7.31 6.75
CA LEU A 87 4.41 7.48 5.49
C LEU A 87 5.34 8.19 4.51
N VAL A 88 5.48 7.62 3.33
CA VAL A 88 6.17 8.26 2.22
C VAL A 88 5.14 8.45 1.11
N LEU A 89 4.82 9.70 0.80
CA LEU A 89 3.79 10.05 -0.17
C LEU A 89 4.45 10.57 -1.45
N LEU A 90 4.16 9.90 -2.54
CA LEU A 90 4.75 10.22 -3.85
C LEU A 90 3.78 10.97 -4.75
#